data_40e97abf005b9249e7fe05bf138a3106
#
_entry.id   40e97abf005b9249e7fe05bf138a3106
#
_cell.length_a   1.000
_cell.length_b   1.000
_cell.length_c   1.000
_cell.angle_alpha   90.00
_cell.angle_beta   90.00
_cell.angle_gamma   90.00
#
_symmetry.space_group_name_H-M   'P 1'
#
loop_
_entity.id
_entity.type
_entity.pdbx_description
1 polymer ?
#
loop_
_entity_poly.entity_id
_entity_poly.type
_entity_poly.pdbx_seq_one_letter_code
_entity_poly.pdbx_strand_id
1 'polypeptide(L)'
;MGEIKVAFAALEAARTDVVGTAARISGRLDDLRSAVVPLASTWEGQAAQEYRGRQRQWDVAAADLVRVLGDVGRALGQAEAGYRAAETANANLWRSG
;
A
#
# COMPACT_ATOMS: atom_id res chain seq x y z
N MET A 1 -10.12 12.64 -25.57
CA MET A 1 -10.99 12.65 -24.37
C MET A 1 -11.19 11.27 -23.80
N GLY A 2 -11.57 10.26 -24.60
CA GLY A 2 -11.72 8.89 -24.14
C GLY A 2 -10.47 8.28 -23.56
N GLU A 3 -9.30 8.56 -24.13
CA GLU A 3 -8.01 8.05 -23.65
C GLU A 3 -7.65 8.58 -22.28
N ILE A 4 -7.94 9.85 -22.00
CA ILE A 4 -7.69 10.48 -20.70
C ILE A 4 -8.60 9.85 -19.62
N LYS A 5 -9.86 9.63 -19.95
CA LYS A 5 -10.81 8.97 -19.04
C LYS A 5 -10.38 7.54 -18.69
N VAL A 6 -9.90 6.79 -19.70
CA VAL A 6 -9.42 5.42 -19.48
C VAL A 6 -8.18 5.42 -18.61
N ALA A 7 -7.22 6.31 -18.85
CA ALA A 7 -6.02 6.44 -18.06
C ALA A 7 -6.34 6.84 -16.61
N PHE A 8 -7.27 7.75 -16.42
CA PHE A 8 -7.73 8.19 -15.11
C PHE A 8 -8.36 7.04 -14.32
N ALA A 9 -9.27 6.30 -14.97
CA ALA A 9 -9.91 5.14 -14.35
C ALA A 9 -8.89 4.06 -13.97
N ALA A 10 -7.90 3.83 -14.84
CA ALA A 10 -6.83 2.86 -14.57
C ALA A 10 -5.98 3.27 -13.37
N LEU A 11 -5.63 4.55 -13.23
CA LEU A 11 -4.89 5.06 -12.09
C LEU A 11 -5.69 4.95 -10.80
N GLU A 12 -6.96 5.26 -10.84
CA GLU A 12 -7.84 5.14 -9.68
C GLU A 12 -7.97 3.69 -9.23
N ALA A 13 -8.17 2.76 -10.17
CA ALA A 13 -8.24 1.34 -9.89
C ALA A 13 -6.93 0.83 -9.30
N ALA A 14 -5.79 1.21 -9.87
CA ALA A 14 -4.47 0.82 -9.38
C ALA A 14 -4.23 1.33 -7.95
N ARG A 15 -4.60 2.57 -7.67
CA ARG A 15 -4.49 3.15 -6.33
C ARG A 15 -5.33 2.36 -5.31
N THR A 16 -6.58 2.06 -5.66
CA THR A 16 -7.48 1.28 -4.81
C THR A 16 -6.89 -0.11 -4.55
N ASP A 17 -6.36 -0.77 -5.57
CA ASP A 17 -5.75 -2.09 -5.45
C ASP A 17 -4.52 -2.07 -4.54
N VAL A 18 -3.65 -1.07 -4.69
CA VAL A 18 -2.44 -0.93 -3.87
C VAL A 18 -2.80 -0.70 -2.41
N VAL A 19 -3.72 0.22 -2.13
CA VAL A 19 -4.16 0.52 -0.76
C VAL A 19 -4.83 -0.71 -0.14
N GLY A 20 -5.71 -1.38 -0.86
CA GLY A 20 -6.38 -2.59 -0.40
C GLY A 20 -5.41 -3.74 -0.15
N THR A 21 -4.41 -3.91 -1.01
CA THR A 21 -3.36 -4.93 -0.83
C THR A 21 -2.53 -4.65 0.41
N ALA A 22 -2.13 -3.40 0.64
CA ALA A 22 -1.39 -3.01 1.84
C ALA A 22 -2.17 -3.34 3.11
N ALA A 23 -3.46 -3.03 3.14
CA ALA A 23 -4.34 -3.32 4.27
C ALA A 23 -4.45 -4.82 4.52
N ARG A 24 -4.61 -5.62 3.45
CA ARG A 24 -4.69 -7.09 3.57
C ARG A 24 -3.40 -7.70 4.09
N ILE A 25 -2.26 -7.25 3.61
CA ILE A 25 -0.95 -7.73 4.07
C ILE A 25 -0.77 -7.41 5.55
N SER A 26 -1.06 -6.18 5.95
CA SER A 26 -0.96 -5.77 7.34
C SER A 26 -1.85 -6.62 8.25
N GLY A 27 -3.11 -6.85 7.84
CA GLY A 27 -4.05 -7.68 8.59
C GLY A 27 -3.59 -9.12 8.72
N ARG A 28 -3.06 -9.72 7.65
CA ARG A 28 -2.57 -11.10 7.69
C ARG A 28 -1.32 -11.25 8.56
N LEU A 29 -0.44 -10.26 8.56
CA LEU A 29 0.74 -10.27 9.43
C LEU A 29 0.33 -10.16 10.90
N ASP A 30 -0.66 -9.33 11.22
CA ASP A 30 -1.21 -9.23 12.57
C ASP A 30 -1.86 -10.55 13.00
N ASP A 31 -2.62 -11.19 12.12
CA ASP A 31 -3.25 -12.50 12.39
C ASP A 31 -2.19 -13.56 12.66
N LEU A 32 -1.14 -13.59 11.85
CA LEU A 32 -0.03 -14.54 12.04
C LEU A 32 0.67 -14.32 13.37
N ARG A 33 0.96 -13.07 13.72
CA ARG A 33 1.55 -12.73 15.01
C ARG A 33 0.66 -13.21 16.16
N SER A 34 -0.63 -12.94 16.09
CA SER A 34 -1.60 -13.36 17.10
C SER A 34 -1.65 -14.88 17.27
N ALA A 35 -1.46 -15.63 16.17
CA ALA A 35 -1.44 -17.09 16.22
C ALA A 35 -0.14 -17.64 16.82
N VAL A 36 0.99 -16.98 16.55
CA VAL A 36 2.32 -17.49 16.98
C VAL A 36 2.70 -17.08 18.38
N VAL A 37 2.31 -15.89 18.84
CA VAL A 37 2.70 -15.38 20.18
C VAL A 37 2.34 -16.34 21.30
N PRO A 38 1.13 -16.93 21.37
CA PRO A 38 0.82 -17.90 22.42
C PRO A 38 1.70 -19.15 22.37
N LEU A 39 2.04 -19.62 21.18
CA LEU A 39 2.94 -20.77 21.00
C LEU A 39 4.36 -20.43 21.44
N ALA A 40 4.85 -19.26 21.04
CA ALA A 40 6.20 -18.81 21.37
C ALA A 40 6.39 -18.60 22.89
N SER A 41 5.34 -18.29 23.62
CA SER A 41 5.42 -18.11 25.08
C SER A 41 5.80 -19.40 25.81
N THR A 42 5.62 -20.55 25.15
CA THR A 42 6.01 -21.85 25.71
C THR A 42 7.45 -22.23 25.39
N TRP A 43 8.11 -21.49 24.51
CA TRP A 43 9.48 -21.78 24.09
C TRP A 43 10.47 -21.17 25.07
N GLU A 44 11.57 -21.89 25.28
CA GLU A 44 12.64 -21.46 26.19
C GLU A 44 13.99 -21.46 25.48
N GLY A 45 14.95 -20.72 26.03
CA GLY A 45 16.34 -20.73 25.62
C GLY A 45 16.54 -20.22 24.21
N GLN A 46 17.35 -20.97 23.43
CA GLN A 46 17.79 -20.57 22.12
C GLN A 46 16.63 -20.42 21.12
N ALA A 47 15.67 -21.34 21.19
CA ALA A 47 14.50 -21.30 20.29
C ALA A 47 13.69 -20.02 20.49
N ALA A 48 13.50 -19.59 21.73
CA ALA A 48 12.80 -18.34 22.03
C ALA A 48 13.57 -17.12 21.53
N GLN A 49 14.90 -17.12 21.68
CA GLN A 49 15.74 -16.03 21.21
C GLN A 49 15.73 -15.92 19.68
N GLU A 50 15.85 -17.06 18.98
CA GLU A 50 15.78 -17.10 17.53
C GLU A 50 14.44 -16.59 17.02
N TYR A 51 13.35 -17.03 17.63
CA TYR A 51 12.02 -16.56 17.26
C TYR A 51 11.90 -15.05 17.41
N ARG A 52 12.35 -14.48 18.53
CA ARG A 52 12.28 -13.03 18.77
C ARG A 52 13.08 -12.26 17.74
N GLY A 53 14.26 -12.80 17.35
CA GLY A 53 15.07 -12.19 16.30
C GLY A 53 14.36 -12.20 14.95
N ARG A 54 13.76 -13.33 14.58
CA ARG A 54 12.98 -13.44 13.33
C ARG A 54 11.76 -12.55 13.35
N GLN A 55 11.07 -12.48 14.48
CA GLN A 55 9.89 -11.62 14.63
C GLN A 55 10.25 -10.15 14.44
N ARG A 56 11.39 -9.70 15.02
CA ARG A 56 11.86 -8.33 14.81
C ARG A 56 12.17 -8.05 13.34
N GLN A 57 12.80 -8.99 12.64
CA GLN A 57 13.09 -8.86 11.22
C GLN A 57 11.80 -8.77 10.41
N TRP A 58 10.80 -9.58 10.74
CA TRP A 58 9.50 -9.55 10.07
C TRP A 58 8.80 -8.23 10.31
N ASP A 59 8.83 -7.71 11.54
CA ASP A 59 8.19 -6.44 11.88
C ASP A 59 8.79 -5.29 11.08
N VAL A 60 10.11 -5.26 10.94
CA VAL A 60 10.80 -4.25 10.14
C VAL A 60 10.44 -4.39 8.67
N ALA A 61 10.48 -5.60 8.13
CA ALA A 61 10.16 -5.87 6.73
C ALA A 61 8.70 -5.52 6.42
N ALA A 62 7.78 -5.85 7.31
CA ALA A 62 6.36 -5.53 7.15
C ALA A 62 6.13 -4.01 7.17
N ALA A 63 6.77 -3.30 8.08
CA ALA A 63 6.67 -1.84 8.16
C ALA A 63 7.23 -1.19 6.89
N ASP A 64 8.36 -1.68 6.37
CA ASP A 64 8.95 -1.20 5.14
C ASP A 64 8.03 -1.44 3.94
N LEU A 65 7.43 -2.62 3.84
CA LEU A 65 6.51 -2.95 2.76
C LEU A 65 5.28 -2.03 2.78
N VAL A 66 4.68 -1.83 3.95
CA VAL A 66 3.51 -0.95 4.10
C VAL A 66 3.89 0.49 3.71
N ARG A 67 5.08 0.95 4.12
CA ARG A 67 5.57 2.28 3.75
C ARG A 67 5.73 2.42 2.24
N VAL A 68 6.36 1.45 1.59
CA VAL A 68 6.55 1.46 0.12
C VAL A 68 5.21 1.48 -0.59
N LEU A 69 4.27 0.64 -0.18
CA LEU A 69 2.93 0.60 -0.77
C LEU A 69 2.19 1.92 -0.56
N GLY A 70 2.36 2.55 0.62
CA GLY A 70 1.83 3.88 0.88
C GLY A 70 2.42 4.94 -0.04
N ASP A 71 3.74 4.88 -0.29
CA ASP A 71 4.42 5.79 -1.21
C ASP A 71 3.91 5.61 -2.64
N VAL A 72 3.72 4.37 -3.08
CA VAL A 72 3.15 4.07 -4.40
C VAL A 72 1.72 4.62 -4.50
N GLY A 73 0.91 4.42 -3.46
CA GLY A 73 -0.45 4.97 -3.42
C GLY A 73 -0.47 6.49 -3.54
N ARG A 74 0.44 7.18 -2.85
CA ARG A 74 0.56 8.63 -2.94
C ARG A 74 1.02 9.08 -4.33
N ALA A 75 1.97 8.38 -4.93
CA ALA A 75 2.43 8.68 -6.29
C ALA A 75 1.30 8.53 -7.31
N LEU A 76 0.50 7.48 -7.17
CA LEU A 76 -0.68 7.27 -8.02
C LEU A 76 -1.72 8.37 -7.81
N GLY A 77 -1.93 8.81 -6.57
CA GLY A 77 -2.82 9.93 -6.27
C GLY A 77 -2.35 11.24 -6.87
N GLN A 78 -1.04 11.49 -6.86
CA GLN A 78 -0.46 12.67 -7.51
C GLN A 78 -0.61 12.63 -9.02
N ALA A 79 -0.41 11.47 -9.63
CA ALA A 79 -0.62 11.28 -11.07
C ALA A 79 -2.09 11.52 -11.44
N GLU A 80 -3.00 11.01 -10.63
CA GLU A 80 -4.44 11.24 -10.79
C GLU A 80 -4.78 12.73 -10.74
N ALA A 81 -4.24 13.44 -9.76
CA ALA A 81 -4.44 14.89 -9.63
C ALA A 81 -3.86 15.65 -10.83
N GLY A 82 -2.71 15.21 -11.35
CA GLY A 82 -2.13 15.79 -12.57
C GLY A 82 -3.01 15.62 -13.80
N TYR A 83 -3.60 14.44 -13.96
CA TYR A 83 -4.56 14.18 -15.05
C TYR A 83 -5.81 15.05 -14.91
N ARG A 84 -6.33 15.22 -13.70
CA ARG A 84 -7.48 16.12 -13.47
C ARG A 84 -7.17 17.55 -13.83
N ALA A 85 -6.00 18.04 -13.42
CA ALA A 85 -5.57 19.39 -13.75
C ALA A 85 -5.45 19.60 -15.26
N ALA A 86 -4.88 18.61 -15.96
CA ALA A 86 -4.76 18.66 -17.42
C ALA A 86 -6.13 18.67 -18.10
N GLU A 87 -7.05 17.83 -17.63
CA GLU A 87 -8.42 17.78 -18.17
C GLU A 87 -9.14 19.11 -17.96
N THR A 88 -9.02 19.71 -16.77
CA THR A 88 -9.61 21.00 -16.46
C THR A 88 -9.01 22.10 -17.35
N ALA A 89 -7.71 22.12 -17.53
CA ALA A 89 -7.02 23.09 -18.39
C ALA A 89 -7.50 22.97 -19.84
N ASN A 90 -7.62 21.74 -20.35
CA ASN A 90 -8.13 21.50 -21.71
C ASN A 90 -9.56 21.97 -21.86
N ALA A 91 -10.42 21.70 -20.89
CA ALA A 91 -11.81 22.17 -20.92
C ALA A 91 -11.89 23.71 -20.94
N ASN A 92 -11.04 24.36 -20.14
CA ASN A 92 -10.99 25.83 -20.11
C ASN A 92 -10.51 26.42 -21.43
N LEU A 93 -9.54 25.79 -22.09
CA LEU A 93 -9.07 26.21 -23.40
C LEU A 93 -10.21 26.16 -24.43
N TRP A 94 -11.00 25.10 -24.42
CA TRP A 94 -12.14 24.94 -25.31
C TRP A 94 -13.21 25.99 -25.04
N ARG A 95 -13.44 26.36 -23.79
CA ARG A 95 -14.43 27.38 -23.45
C ARG A 95 -14.01 28.79 -23.81
N SER A 96 -12.71 29.07 -23.68
CA SER A 96 -12.19 30.42 -23.99
C SER A 96 -11.92 30.65 -25.46
N GLY A 97 -11.93 29.62 -26.24
CA GLY A 97 -11.74 29.70 -27.69
C GLY A 97 -13.03 29.82 -28.42
#